data_a4df226a4a78265dbfaf44bd42257afc
#
_entry.id   a4df226a4a78265dbfaf44bd42257afc
#
_cell.length_a   1.000
_cell.length_b   1.000
_cell.length_c   1.000
_cell.angle_alpha   90.00
_cell.angle_beta   90.00
_cell.angle_gamma   90.00
#
_symmetry.space_group_name_H-M   'P 1'
#
loop_
_entity.id
_entity.type
_entity.pdbx_description
1 polymer ?
#
loop_
_entity_poly.entity_id
_entity_poly.type
_entity_poly.pdbx_seq_one_letter_code
_entity_poly.pdbx_strand_id
1 'polypeptide(L)'
;SLIGNYISININDDGSGLDILKLQEKAKEIGYKYNSIKDLYNIIFVSGVSTKKEVNQIAGKGVGMDVVKTTLNEMGGYIEIETTKDVGTTFKITIPVKQAITNILLLEHANQFYGISSMMIDSVVLIKKDEMKNVIKNNCYYYKDEAVEFIDMSTLLKVKKSNFNKRHYKVIILDYLDKKIALYADFIGDNYEIILKNVGLLNKTNGVVGAAELNNGNRALI
;
A
#
# COMPACT_ATOMS: atom_id res chain seq x y z
N SER A 1 -4.60 -8.61 9.78
CA SER A 1 -5.88 -8.21 9.15
C SER A 1 -5.91 -6.71 8.91
N LEU A 2 -6.61 -6.25 7.88
CA LEU A 2 -6.88 -4.84 7.61
C LEU A 2 -8.26 -4.48 8.22
N ILE A 3 -8.29 -3.47 9.08
CA ILE A 3 -9.53 -3.00 9.73
C ILE A 3 -9.63 -1.51 9.48
N GLY A 4 -10.48 -1.11 8.53
CA GLY A 4 -10.55 0.30 8.08
C GLY A 4 -9.20 0.77 7.54
N ASN A 5 -8.66 1.86 8.10
CA ASN A 5 -7.37 2.42 7.74
C ASN A 5 -6.21 1.93 8.64
N TYR A 6 -6.36 0.76 9.25
CA TYR A 6 -5.35 0.19 10.15
C TYR A 6 -5.01 -1.25 9.76
N ILE A 7 -3.74 -1.59 9.87
CA ILE A 7 -3.26 -2.97 9.83
C ILE A 7 -3.19 -3.46 11.26
N SER A 8 -3.87 -4.59 11.55
CA SER A 8 -3.77 -5.28 12.82
C SER A 8 -2.94 -6.55 12.66
N ILE A 9 -1.90 -6.67 13.47
CA ILE A 9 -0.98 -7.81 13.54
C ILE A 9 -1.06 -8.39 14.94
N ASN A 10 -1.41 -9.67 15.04
CA ASN A 10 -1.41 -10.40 16.32
C ASN A 10 -0.22 -11.36 16.33
N ILE A 11 0.59 -11.28 17.37
CA ILE A 11 1.72 -12.17 17.63
C ILE A 11 1.40 -12.92 18.91
N ASN A 12 1.27 -14.24 18.82
CA ASN A 12 0.91 -15.09 19.94
C ASN A 12 2.10 -16.00 20.28
N ASP A 13 2.40 -16.13 21.56
CA ASP A 13 3.28 -17.17 22.09
C ASP A 13 2.51 -18.02 23.12
N ASP A 14 2.85 -19.27 23.20
CA ASP A 14 2.31 -20.28 24.13
C ASP A 14 3.21 -20.49 25.36
N GLY A 15 3.95 -19.45 25.73
CA GLY A 15 4.85 -19.44 26.87
C GLY A 15 4.14 -19.33 28.23
N SER A 16 4.91 -19.06 29.28
CA SER A 16 4.41 -18.96 30.65
C SER A 16 3.53 -17.72 30.94
N GLY A 17 3.37 -16.86 29.95
CA GLY A 17 2.71 -15.54 30.13
C GLY A 17 3.55 -14.57 30.97
N LEU A 18 2.98 -13.41 31.29
CA LEU A 18 3.62 -12.42 32.16
C LEU A 18 3.31 -12.70 33.63
N ASP A 19 4.35 -12.72 34.46
CA ASP A 19 4.22 -12.87 35.90
C ASP A 19 3.87 -11.51 36.55
N ILE A 20 2.59 -11.32 36.88
CA ILE A 20 2.07 -10.07 37.43
C ILE A 20 2.80 -9.70 38.74
N LEU A 21 3.13 -10.64 39.60
CA LEU A 21 3.79 -10.34 40.86
C LEU A 21 5.20 -9.77 40.63
N LYS A 22 5.96 -10.38 39.72
CA LYS A 22 7.28 -9.85 39.34
C LYS A 22 7.20 -8.48 38.69
N LEU A 23 6.17 -8.24 37.86
CA LEU A 23 5.95 -6.92 37.27
C LEU A 23 5.61 -5.86 38.31
N GLN A 24 4.82 -6.22 39.35
CA GLN A 24 4.51 -5.32 40.47
C GLN A 24 5.74 -4.99 41.31
N GLU A 25 6.57 -6.00 41.60
CA GLU A 25 7.85 -5.81 42.31
C GLU A 25 8.75 -4.86 41.52
N LYS A 26 8.86 -5.07 40.19
CA LYS A 26 9.67 -4.23 39.31
C LYS A 26 9.11 -2.81 39.21
N ALA A 27 7.79 -2.66 39.16
CA ALA A 27 7.13 -1.36 39.16
C ALA A 27 7.47 -0.55 40.42
N LYS A 28 7.47 -1.19 41.61
CA LYS A 28 7.87 -0.56 42.88
C LYS A 28 9.35 -0.16 42.82
N GLU A 29 10.22 -1.04 42.33
CA GLU A 29 11.68 -0.80 42.29
C GLU A 29 12.00 0.48 41.47
N ILE A 30 11.34 0.66 40.31
CA ILE A 30 11.63 1.78 39.42
C ILE A 30 10.67 2.98 39.58
N GLY A 31 9.75 2.91 40.54
CA GLY A 31 8.77 3.97 40.77
C GLY A 31 7.71 4.12 39.66
N TYR A 32 7.42 3.03 38.91
CA TYR A 32 6.43 3.04 37.84
C TYR A 32 5.02 3.06 38.40
N LYS A 33 4.23 4.08 38.05
CA LYS A 33 2.82 4.23 38.48
C LYS A 33 1.89 3.63 37.44
N TYR A 34 0.92 2.85 37.88
CA TYR A 34 -0.11 2.23 37.05
C TYR A 34 -1.47 2.27 37.76
N ASN A 35 -2.56 2.38 36.99
CA ASN A 35 -3.93 2.45 37.53
C ASN A 35 -4.69 1.12 37.34
N SER A 36 -4.20 0.23 36.47
CA SER A 36 -4.82 -1.05 36.18
C SER A 36 -3.76 -2.12 35.89
N ILE A 37 -4.16 -3.39 35.93
CA ILE A 37 -3.28 -4.50 35.51
C ILE A 37 -2.85 -4.36 34.05
N LYS A 38 -3.72 -3.85 33.17
CA LYS A 38 -3.36 -3.60 31.78
C LYS A 38 -2.28 -2.51 31.66
N ASP A 39 -2.35 -1.47 32.48
CA ASP A 39 -1.31 -0.44 32.52
C ASP A 39 0.02 -1.00 33.03
N LEU A 40 -0.02 -1.91 34.00
CA LEU A 40 1.17 -2.57 34.51
C LEU A 40 1.92 -3.35 33.43
N TYR A 41 1.24 -3.97 32.48
CA TYR A 41 1.90 -4.67 31.38
C TYR A 41 2.79 -3.74 30.54
N ASN A 42 2.50 -2.46 30.48
CA ASN A 42 3.31 -1.49 29.76
C ASN A 42 4.72 -1.29 30.34
N ILE A 43 4.98 -1.80 31.53
CA ILE A 43 6.31 -1.72 32.16
C ILE A 43 7.38 -2.45 31.34
N ILE A 44 7.02 -3.48 30.56
CA ILE A 44 7.95 -4.22 29.70
C ILE A 44 8.53 -3.35 28.57
N PHE A 45 7.87 -2.21 28.26
CA PHE A 45 8.34 -1.24 27.30
C PHE A 45 9.17 -0.11 27.91
N VAL A 46 9.43 -0.16 29.21
CA VAL A 46 10.31 0.80 29.87
C VAL A 46 11.75 0.37 29.66
N SER A 47 12.59 1.32 29.22
CA SER A 47 14.00 1.04 28.94
C SER A 47 14.72 0.47 30.19
N GLY A 48 15.52 -0.57 29.97
CA GLY A 48 16.24 -1.23 31.07
C GLY A 48 15.41 -2.21 31.90
N VAL A 49 14.14 -2.42 31.59
CA VAL A 49 13.31 -3.45 32.26
C VAL A 49 13.46 -4.77 31.50
N SER A 50 14.16 -5.72 32.10
CA SER A 50 14.21 -7.13 31.65
C SER A 50 13.69 -8.03 32.78
N THR A 51 12.79 -8.94 32.45
CA THR A 51 12.28 -9.96 33.39
C THR A 51 13.23 -11.15 33.56
N LYS A 52 14.29 -11.23 32.73
CA LYS A 52 15.32 -12.31 32.84
C LYS A 52 16.56 -11.77 33.53
N LYS A 53 17.01 -12.51 34.58
CA LYS A 53 18.23 -12.20 35.33
C LYS A 53 19.55 -12.50 34.57
N GLU A 54 19.49 -13.21 33.48
CA GLU A 54 20.66 -13.55 32.65
C GLU A 54 20.57 -12.95 31.25
N VAL A 55 21.48 -12.05 30.94
CA VAL A 55 21.73 -11.59 29.58
C VAL A 55 22.49 -12.72 28.87
N ASN A 56 21.79 -13.63 28.22
CA ASN A 56 22.44 -14.59 27.33
C ASN A 56 23.00 -13.80 26.13
N GLN A 57 24.32 -13.85 25.96
CA GLN A 57 25.11 -13.18 24.90
C GLN A 57 24.73 -13.61 23.48
N ILE A 58 23.69 -14.42 23.26
CA ILE A 58 23.27 -14.95 21.97
C ILE A 58 22.12 -14.14 21.34
N ALA A 59 21.41 -13.30 22.11
CA ALA A 59 20.40 -12.40 21.54
C ALA A 59 21.08 -11.11 21.07
N GLY A 60 21.43 -11.06 19.81
CA GLY A 60 22.14 -9.95 19.18
C GLY A 60 21.57 -8.57 19.50
N LYS A 61 22.50 -7.63 19.76
CA LYS A 61 22.31 -6.17 19.87
C LYS A 61 21.07 -5.70 20.67
N GLY A 62 20.92 -6.11 21.95
CA GLY A 62 20.17 -5.37 22.99
C GLY A 62 18.95 -4.53 22.57
N VAL A 63 18.20 -4.92 21.56
CA VAL A 63 16.99 -4.21 21.13
C VAL A 63 15.89 -4.62 22.11
N GLY A 64 15.60 -3.75 23.07
CA GLY A 64 14.54 -3.98 24.05
C GLY A 64 13.15 -3.69 23.46
N MET A 65 12.13 -4.08 24.20
CA MET A 65 10.73 -3.80 23.84
C MET A 65 10.41 -2.29 23.82
N ASP A 66 11.23 -1.47 24.45
CA ASP A 66 11.19 0.00 24.39
C ASP A 66 11.38 0.53 22.97
N VAL A 67 12.32 -0.03 22.20
CA VAL A 67 12.54 0.33 20.80
C VAL A 67 11.32 -0.02 19.96
N VAL A 68 10.71 -1.19 20.18
CA VAL A 68 9.48 -1.59 19.48
C VAL A 68 8.37 -0.58 19.71
N LYS A 69 8.13 -0.17 20.96
CA LYS A 69 7.09 0.80 21.30
C LYS A 69 7.38 2.18 20.70
N THR A 70 8.64 2.63 20.75
CA THR A 70 9.06 3.91 20.17
C THR A 70 8.82 3.91 18.65
N THR A 71 9.27 2.89 17.95
CA THR A 71 9.07 2.76 16.49
C THR A 71 7.58 2.75 16.12
N LEU A 72 6.75 2.01 16.86
CA LEU A 72 5.30 1.99 16.63
C LEU A 72 4.67 3.36 16.82
N ASN A 73 5.06 4.09 17.89
CA ASN A 73 4.56 5.44 18.15
C ASN A 73 4.95 6.41 17.02
N GLU A 74 6.19 6.34 16.52
CA GLU A 74 6.67 7.15 15.39
C GLU A 74 5.86 6.88 14.10
N MET A 75 5.39 5.63 13.92
CA MET A 75 4.50 5.25 12.85
C MET A 75 3.03 5.65 13.09
N GLY A 76 2.71 6.22 14.27
CA GLY A 76 1.34 6.53 14.69
C GLY A 76 0.53 5.30 15.08
N GLY A 77 1.19 4.16 15.31
CA GLY A 77 0.59 2.91 15.77
C GLY A 77 0.61 2.77 17.28
N TYR A 78 0.03 1.69 17.77
CA TYR A 78 0.07 1.31 19.19
C TYR A 78 0.14 -0.22 19.34
N ILE A 79 0.50 -0.66 20.54
CA ILE A 79 0.62 -2.06 20.94
C ILE A 79 -0.17 -2.31 22.22
N GLU A 80 -0.95 -3.38 22.22
CA GLU A 80 -1.67 -3.89 23.37
C GLU A 80 -1.17 -5.27 23.74
N ILE A 81 -1.25 -5.62 25.01
CA ILE A 81 -0.82 -6.92 25.54
C ILE A 81 -2.02 -7.60 26.19
N GLU A 82 -2.25 -8.84 25.78
CA GLU A 82 -3.13 -9.77 26.47
C GLU A 82 -2.29 -10.96 26.91
N THR A 83 -2.33 -11.29 28.21
CA THR A 83 -1.54 -12.38 28.76
C THR A 83 -2.34 -13.15 29.78
N THR A 84 -2.12 -14.46 29.82
CA THR A 84 -2.66 -15.35 30.83
C THR A 84 -1.53 -16.24 31.32
N LYS A 85 -1.36 -16.29 32.64
CA LYS A 85 -0.30 -17.10 33.26
C LYS A 85 -0.45 -18.56 32.86
N ASP A 86 0.68 -19.18 32.51
CA ASP A 86 0.82 -20.59 32.08
C ASP A 86 0.02 -20.93 30.79
N VAL A 87 -0.43 -19.92 30.03
CA VAL A 87 -1.12 -20.08 28.76
C VAL A 87 -0.39 -19.37 27.62
N GLY A 88 0.14 -18.16 27.88
CA GLY A 88 0.91 -17.42 26.89
C GLY A 88 0.64 -15.92 26.88
N THR A 89 1.20 -15.25 25.86
CA THR A 89 1.08 -13.81 25.65
C THR A 89 0.70 -13.50 24.21
N THR A 90 -0.23 -12.58 24.03
CA THR A 90 -0.62 -12.02 22.71
C THR A 90 -0.25 -10.55 22.66
N PHE A 91 0.57 -10.16 21.68
CA PHE A 91 0.81 -8.78 21.31
C PHE A 91 -0.10 -8.40 20.16
N LYS A 92 -0.95 -7.39 20.35
CA LYS A 92 -1.82 -6.82 19.32
C LYS A 92 -1.22 -5.49 18.87
N ILE A 93 -0.67 -5.46 17.67
CA ILE A 93 -0.05 -4.29 17.08
C ILE A 93 -1.04 -3.68 16.08
N THR A 94 -1.31 -2.39 16.22
CA THR A 94 -2.17 -1.64 15.29
C THR A 94 -1.37 -0.49 14.69
N ILE A 95 -1.27 -0.46 13.36
CA ILE A 95 -0.51 0.55 12.62
C ILE A 95 -1.46 1.21 11.62
N PRO A 96 -1.53 2.57 11.57
CA PRO A 96 -2.31 3.24 10.54
C PRO A 96 -1.68 3.00 9.17
N VAL A 97 -2.53 2.67 8.20
CA VAL A 97 -2.10 2.67 6.80
C VAL A 97 -2.00 4.13 6.38
N LYS A 98 -0.79 4.63 6.15
CA LYS A 98 -0.63 5.94 5.49
C LYS A 98 -1.31 5.83 4.14
N GLN A 99 -2.30 6.69 3.90
CA GLN A 99 -2.92 6.77 2.58
C GLN A 99 -1.82 7.15 1.59
N ALA A 100 -1.56 6.28 0.62
CA ALA A 100 -0.56 6.57 -0.39
C ALA A 100 -1.09 7.70 -1.28
N ILE A 101 -0.49 8.87 -1.14
CA ILE A 101 -0.66 9.96 -2.10
C ILE A 101 0.15 9.57 -3.33
N THR A 102 -0.48 9.58 -4.49
CA THR A 102 0.19 9.25 -5.75
C THR A 102 -0.27 10.20 -6.85
N ASN A 103 0.63 10.47 -7.78
CA ASN A 103 0.31 11.23 -8.99
C ASN A 103 -0.13 10.28 -10.09
N ILE A 104 -1.25 10.60 -10.70
CA ILE A 104 -1.81 9.84 -11.82
C ILE A 104 -2.05 10.75 -13.02
N LEU A 105 -1.95 10.19 -14.22
CA LEU A 105 -2.54 10.74 -15.43
C LEU A 105 -3.97 10.21 -15.53
N LEU A 106 -4.94 11.11 -15.61
CA LEU A 106 -6.35 10.76 -15.75
C LEU A 106 -6.65 10.34 -17.19
N LEU A 107 -7.35 9.24 -17.32
CA LEU A 107 -7.85 8.73 -18.60
C LEU A 107 -9.35 8.57 -18.55
N GLU A 108 -9.99 8.70 -19.69
CA GLU A 108 -11.38 8.28 -19.88
C GLU A 108 -11.44 7.24 -21.00
N HIS A 109 -12.13 6.15 -20.73
CA HIS A 109 -12.36 5.10 -21.71
C HIS A 109 -13.71 4.43 -21.47
N ALA A 110 -14.51 4.26 -22.51
CA ALA A 110 -15.86 3.70 -22.43
C ALA A 110 -16.74 4.38 -21.34
N ASN A 111 -16.67 5.71 -21.22
CA ASN A 111 -17.38 6.54 -20.22
C ASN A 111 -17.03 6.24 -18.77
N GLN A 112 -15.86 5.70 -18.51
CA GLN A 112 -15.33 5.43 -17.17
C GLN A 112 -13.97 6.10 -17.00
N PHE A 113 -13.70 6.65 -15.81
CA PHE A 113 -12.42 7.24 -15.49
C PHE A 113 -11.44 6.20 -14.95
N TYR A 114 -10.18 6.33 -15.38
CA TYR A 114 -9.05 5.51 -14.97
C TYR A 114 -7.88 6.42 -14.63
N GLY A 115 -6.97 5.94 -13.79
CA GLY A 115 -5.73 6.62 -13.48
C GLY A 115 -4.56 5.68 -13.69
N ILE A 116 -3.53 6.18 -14.37
CA ILE A 116 -2.24 5.49 -14.49
C ILE A 116 -1.20 6.26 -13.68
N SER A 117 -0.41 5.56 -12.87
CA SER A 117 0.68 6.21 -12.13
C SER A 117 1.59 6.99 -13.09
N SER A 118 1.80 8.26 -12.78
CA SER A 118 2.67 9.13 -13.60
C SER A 118 4.12 8.62 -13.66
N MET A 119 4.54 7.82 -12.67
CA MET A 119 5.86 7.19 -12.65
C MET A 119 6.06 6.14 -13.75
N MET A 120 4.98 5.59 -14.29
CA MET A 120 5.03 4.59 -15.37
C MET A 120 5.02 5.22 -16.77
N ILE A 121 4.88 6.54 -16.87
CA ILE A 121 4.70 7.23 -18.14
C ILE A 121 6.04 7.76 -18.63
N ASP A 122 6.52 7.23 -19.77
CA ASP A 122 7.69 7.79 -20.48
C ASP A 122 7.29 9.04 -21.26
N SER A 123 6.19 8.97 -22.01
CA SER A 123 5.71 10.10 -22.83
C SER A 123 4.27 9.93 -23.30
N VAL A 124 3.69 11.02 -23.83
CA VAL A 124 2.43 10.98 -24.58
C VAL A 124 2.71 11.45 -26.01
N VAL A 125 2.46 10.59 -26.97
CA VAL A 125 2.70 10.85 -28.39
C VAL A 125 1.41 11.10 -29.15
N LEU A 126 1.51 11.88 -30.23
CA LEU A 126 0.39 12.18 -31.12
C LEU A 126 0.56 11.44 -32.44
N ILE A 127 -0.33 10.49 -32.71
CA ILE A 127 -0.30 9.64 -33.92
C ILE A 127 -1.35 10.11 -34.91
N LYS A 128 -1.00 10.24 -36.19
CA LYS A 128 -1.92 10.60 -37.26
C LYS A 128 -2.81 9.40 -37.64
N LYS A 129 -3.99 9.70 -38.23
CA LYS A 129 -4.99 8.68 -38.57
C LYS A 129 -4.43 7.54 -39.44
N ASP A 130 -3.62 7.86 -40.45
CA ASP A 130 -3.12 6.85 -41.37
C ASP A 130 -2.04 5.96 -40.73
N GLU A 131 -1.20 6.54 -39.88
CA GLU A 131 -0.24 5.80 -39.07
C GLU A 131 -0.95 4.90 -38.06
N MET A 132 -2.01 5.41 -37.39
CA MET A 132 -2.81 4.67 -36.43
C MET A 132 -3.45 3.40 -37.02
N LYS A 133 -3.85 3.44 -38.30
CA LYS A 133 -4.35 2.25 -39.02
C LYS A 133 -3.31 1.13 -39.06
N ASN A 134 -2.05 1.48 -39.32
CA ASN A 134 -0.94 0.51 -39.36
C ASN A 134 -0.62 -0.01 -37.96
N VAL A 135 -0.64 0.87 -36.95
CA VAL A 135 -0.43 0.53 -35.54
C VAL A 135 -1.46 -0.50 -35.08
N ILE A 136 -2.74 -0.27 -35.35
CA ILE A 136 -3.83 -1.20 -34.98
C ILE A 136 -3.71 -2.51 -35.73
N LYS A 137 -3.40 -2.48 -37.02
CA LYS A 137 -3.28 -3.68 -37.84
C LYS A 137 -2.17 -4.61 -37.37
N ASN A 138 -1.04 -4.02 -36.93
CA ASN A 138 0.16 -4.75 -36.54
C ASN A 138 0.28 -4.97 -35.05
N ASN A 139 -0.61 -4.39 -34.21
CA ASN A 139 -0.50 -4.30 -32.75
C ASN A 139 0.87 -3.78 -32.28
N CYS A 140 1.46 -2.85 -33.06
CA CYS A 140 2.81 -2.38 -32.83
C CYS A 140 2.93 -0.92 -33.22
N TYR A 141 3.62 -0.13 -32.37
CA TYR A 141 4.03 1.24 -32.63
C TYR A 141 5.55 1.35 -32.55
N TYR A 142 6.17 2.10 -33.46
CA TYR A 142 7.62 2.36 -33.41
C TYR A 142 7.88 3.65 -32.62
N TYR A 143 8.48 3.49 -31.45
CA TYR A 143 8.85 4.58 -30.57
C TYR A 143 10.37 4.64 -30.40
N LYS A 144 11.01 5.76 -30.80
CA LYS A 144 12.48 5.94 -30.76
C LYS A 144 13.21 4.74 -31.38
N ASP A 145 12.77 4.30 -32.56
CA ASP A 145 13.31 3.19 -33.34
C ASP A 145 13.12 1.78 -32.71
N GLU A 146 12.38 1.69 -31.61
CA GLU A 146 12.00 0.42 -30.99
C GLU A 146 10.55 0.07 -31.30
N ALA A 147 10.31 -1.21 -31.60
CA ALA A 147 8.98 -1.75 -31.78
C ALA A 147 8.34 -2.00 -30.41
N VAL A 148 7.29 -1.26 -30.07
CA VAL A 148 6.56 -1.39 -28.82
C VAL A 148 5.17 -1.94 -29.06
N GLU A 149 4.71 -2.80 -28.16
CA GLU A 149 3.38 -3.41 -28.24
C GLU A 149 2.31 -2.31 -28.09
N PHE A 150 1.35 -2.30 -29.01
CA PHE A 150 0.20 -1.39 -28.95
C PHE A 150 -0.99 -2.09 -28.28
N ILE A 151 -1.54 -1.44 -27.28
CA ILE A 151 -2.70 -1.94 -26.53
C ILE A 151 -3.81 -0.90 -26.55
N ASP A 152 -4.99 -1.28 -27.03
CA ASP A 152 -6.23 -0.53 -26.81
C ASP A 152 -6.82 -0.92 -25.45
N MET A 153 -7.13 0.04 -24.60
CA MET A 153 -7.76 -0.19 -23.29
C MET A 153 -9.04 -1.02 -23.39
N SER A 154 -9.78 -0.95 -24.49
CA SER A 154 -10.93 -1.82 -24.73
C SER A 154 -10.59 -3.30 -24.60
N THR A 155 -9.40 -3.69 -25.05
CA THR A 155 -8.94 -5.10 -24.99
C THR A 155 -8.63 -5.51 -23.55
N LEU A 156 -7.96 -4.64 -22.77
CA LEU A 156 -7.66 -4.90 -21.37
C LEU A 156 -8.92 -4.99 -20.51
N LEU A 157 -9.86 -4.08 -20.75
CA LEU A 157 -11.07 -3.93 -19.94
C LEU A 157 -12.20 -4.86 -20.41
N LYS A 158 -12.03 -5.54 -21.55
CA LYS A 158 -13.06 -6.39 -22.19
C LYS A 158 -14.37 -5.64 -22.45
N VAL A 159 -14.26 -4.38 -22.87
CA VAL A 159 -15.39 -3.53 -23.24
C VAL A 159 -15.50 -3.37 -24.76
N LYS A 160 -16.51 -2.62 -25.21
CA LYS A 160 -16.68 -2.34 -26.64
C LYS A 160 -15.43 -1.69 -27.23
N LYS A 161 -14.97 -2.20 -28.36
CA LYS A 161 -13.78 -1.66 -29.06
C LYS A 161 -13.89 -0.17 -29.36
N SER A 162 -12.76 0.50 -29.23
CA SER A 162 -12.63 1.93 -29.53
C SER A 162 -12.96 2.24 -30.98
N ASN A 163 -13.53 3.43 -31.22
CA ASN A 163 -13.81 3.90 -32.57
C ASN A 163 -12.69 4.83 -33.04
N PHE A 164 -11.86 4.36 -33.96
CA PHE A 164 -10.74 5.11 -34.51
C PHE A 164 -11.14 6.02 -35.69
N ASN A 165 -11.95 7.04 -35.40
CA ASN A 165 -12.42 8.01 -36.42
C ASN A 165 -11.92 9.44 -36.23
N LYS A 166 -10.91 9.67 -35.39
CA LYS A 166 -10.27 10.97 -35.15
C LYS A 166 -9.17 11.24 -36.20
N ARG A 167 -8.81 12.52 -36.36
CA ARG A 167 -7.66 12.90 -37.21
C ARG A 167 -6.31 12.58 -36.56
N HIS A 168 -6.27 12.70 -35.22
CA HIS A 168 -5.09 12.45 -34.39
C HIS A 168 -5.51 11.66 -33.15
N TYR A 169 -4.60 10.86 -32.65
CA TYR A 169 -4.78 10.00 -31.47
C TYR A 169 -3.63 10.25 -30.51
N LYS A 170 -3.94 10.55 -29.26
CA LYS A 170 -2.96 10.54 -28.19
C LYS A 170 -2.75 9.09 -27.74
N VAL A 171 -1.49 8.69 -27.63
CA VAL A 171 -1.10 7.36 -27.15
C VAL A 171 -0.06 7.56 -26.07
N ILE A 172 -0.18 6.83 -24.97
CA ILE A 172 0.71 6.90 -23.83
C ILE A 172 1.79 5.82 -24.01
N ILE A 173 3.04 6.22 -23.92
CA ILE A 173 4.15 5.26 -23.83
C ILE A 173 4.40 4.99 -22.36
N LEU A 174 4.15 3.77 -21.95
CA LEU A 174 4.39 3.28 -20.60
C LEU A 174 5.73 2.55 -20.56
N ASP A 175 6.43 2.72 -19.45
CA ASP A 175 7.63 1.97 -19.10
C ASP A 175 7.29 1.07 -17.90
N TYR A 176 7.25 -0.23 -18.14
CA TYR A 176 6.86 -1.21 -17.12
C TYR A 176 7.75 -2.46 -17.21
N LEU A 177 8.48 -2.74 -16.13
CA LEU A 177 9.36 -3.92 -16.01
C LEU A 177 10.30 -4.09 -17.22
N ASP A 178 11.03 -3.03 -17.56
CA ASP A 178 11.98 -2.95 -18.69
C ASP A 178 11.33 -3.18 -20.07
N LYS A 179 10.01 -3.03 -20.16
CA LYS A 179 9.25 -3.10 -21.43
C LYS A 179 8.48 -1.81 -21.65
N LYS A 180 8.48 -1.34 -22.87
CA LYS A 180 7.63 -0.23 -23.28
C LYS A 180 6.35 -0.74 -23.92
N ILE A 181 5.23 -0.06 -23.60
CA ILE A 181 3.90 -0.36 -24.11
C ILE A 181 3.28 0.94 -24.61
N ALA A 182 2.68 0.91 -25.79
CA ALA A 182 1.91 2.02 -26.34
C ALA A 182 0.43 1.81 -26.03
N LEU A 183 -0.12 2.56 -25.05
CA LEU A 183 -1.49 2.42 -24.56
C LEU A 183 -2.38 3.50 -25.16
N TYR A 184 -3.52 3.10 -25.73
CA TYR A 184 -4.58 4.01 -26.20
C TYR A 184 -5.78 4.02 -25.25
N ALA A 185 -6.27 5.23 -24.95
CA ALA A 185 -7.57 5.51 -24.32
C ALA A 185 -8.37 6.53 -25.14
N ASP A 186 -9.68 6.58 -24.94
CA ASP A 186 -10.57 7.49 -25.69
C ASP A 186 -10.23 8.95 -25.42
N PHE A 187 -9.84 9.27 -24.18
CA PHE A 187 -9.39 10.60 -23.77
C PHE A 187 -8.23 10.48 -22.76
N ILE A 188 -7.26 11.38 -22.90
CA ILE A 188 -6.14 11.56 -21.97
C ILE A 188 -6.25 12.97 -21.41
N GLY A 189 -6.52 13.05 -20.11
CA GLY A 189 -6.69 14.28 -19.35
C GLY A 189 -5.38 14.81 -18.75
N ASP A 190 -5.51 15.43 -17.58
CA ASP A 190 -4.42 16.05 -16.84
C ASP A 190 -3.86 15.13 -15.74
N ASN A 191 -2.76 15.56 -15.13
CA ASN A 191 -2.21 14.92 -13.95
C ASN A 191 -3.00 15.33 -12.71
N TYR A 192 -3.27 14.36 -11.84
CA TYR A 192 -3.93 14.56 -10.56
C TYR A 192 -3.11 13.93 -9.44
N GLU A 193 -3.04 14.64 -8.34
CA GLU A 193 -2.61 14.07 -7.08
C GLU A 193 -3.81 13.45 -6.38
N ILE A 194 -3.74 12.17 -6.06
CA ILE A 194 -4.85 11.41 -5.48
C ILE A 194 -4.43 10.68 -4.22
N ILE A 195 -5.43 10.39 -3.40
CA ILE A 195 -5.32 9.44 -2.31
C ILE A 195 -5.84 8.09 -2.81
N LEU A 196 -4.96 7.11 -2.91
CA LEU A 196 -5.31 5.76 -3.31
C LEU A 196 -6.11 5.06 -2.19
N LYS A 197 -7.35 4.69 -2.49
CA LYS A 197 -8.21 3.92 -1.60
C LYS A 197 -8.21 2.45 -2.02
N ASN A 198 -8.03 1.56 -1.06
CA ASN A 198 -8.15 0.12 -1.32
C ASN A 198 -9.62 -0.22 -1.64
N VAL A 199 -9.84 -0.94 -2.71
CA VAL A 199 -11.18 -1.30 -3.19
C VAL A 199 -11.61 -2.71 -2.76
N GLY A 200 -10.93 -3.33 -1.79
CA GLY A 200 -11.32 -4.61 -1.21
C GLY A 200 -11.40 -5.73 -2.26
N LEU A 201 -12.60 -6.27 -2.49
CA LEU A 201 -12.81 -7.38 -3.44
C LEU A 201 -12.51 -7.04 -4.90
N LEU A 202 -12.55 -5.76 -5.30
CA LEU A 202 -12.18 -5.32 -6.66
C LEU A 202 -10.69 -5.47 -6.96
N ASN A 203 -9.84 -5.63 -5.94
CA ASN A 203 -8.41 -6.00 -6.14
C ASN A 203 -8.23 -7.34 -6.87
N LYS A 204 -9.28 -8.13 -7.07
CA LYS A 204 -9.26 -9.35 -7.88
C LYS A 204 -9.41 -9.08 -9.38
N THR A 205 -9.70 -7.85 -9.78
CA THR A 205 -9.74 -7.46 -11.18
C THR A 205 -8.33 -7.21 -11.66
N ASN A 206 -7.87 -7.98 -12.64
CA ASN A 206 -6.52 -7.85 -13.18
C ASN A 206 -6.24 -6.40 -13.62
N GLY A 207 -5.15 -5.84 -13.10
CA GLY A 207 -4.69 -4.50 -13.45
C GLY A 207 -5.28 -3.35 -12.63
N VAL A 208 -6.22 -3.60 -11.71
CA VAL A 208 -6.74 -2.56 -10.81
C VAL A 208 -6.13 -2.72 -9.43
N VAL A 209 -5.43 -1.70 -8.95
CA VAL A 209 -4.77 -1.68 -7.63
C VAL A 209 -5.56 -0.88 -6.60
N GLY A 210 -6.50 -0.04 -7.03
CA GLY A 210 -7.29 0.79 -6.14
C GLY A 210 -8.32 1.65 -6.86
N ALA A 211 -8.89 2.58 -6.13
CA ALA A 211 -9.74 3.65 -6.66
C ALA A 211 -9.41 4.97 -5.97
N ALA A 212 -9.70 6.05 -6.66
CA ALA A 212 -9.58 7.39 -6.13
C ALA A 212 -10.85 8.20 -6.39
N GLU A 213 -11.11 9.14 -5.52
CA GLU A 213 -12.13 10.17 -5.72
C GLU A 213 -11.44 11.42 -6.27
N LEU A 214 -11.94 11.91 -7.38
CA LEU A 214 -11.45 13.11 -8.04
C LEU A 214 -12.11 14.35 -7.43
N ASN A 215 -11.48 15.52 -7.58
CA ASN A 215 -11.97 16.79 -7.01
C ASN A 215 -13.38 17.19 -7.47
N ASN A 216 -13.86 16.66 -8.58
CA ASN A 216 -15.21 16.88 -9.11
C ASN A 216 -16.24 15.83 -8.62
N GLY A 217 -15.91 14.99 -7.65
CA GLY A 217 -16.76 13.93 -7.12
C GLY A 217 -16.81 12.65 -7.97
N ASN A 218 -16.17 12.62 -9.14
CA ASN A 218 -16.06 11.40 -9.94
C ASN A 218 -15.07 10.42 -9.28
N ARG A 219 -15.18 9.14 -9.67
CA ARG A 219 -14.29 8.07 -9.20
C ARG A 219 -13.49 7.53 -10.37
N ALA A 220 -12.19 7.34 -10.15
CA ALA A 220 -11.29 6.69 -11.09
C ALA A 220 -10.81 5.34 -10.54
N LEU A 221 -10.73 4.34 -11.39
CA LEU A 221 -10.04 3.07 -11.11
C LEU A 221 -8.54 3.25 -11.41
N ILE A 222 -7.67 2.76 -10.52
CA ILE A 222 -6.23 2.95 -10.62
C ILE A 222 -5.59 1.59 -10.86
#